data_7c5c6638c39c7acb9f5a2653d9fc0660
#
_entry.id   7c5c6638c39c7acb9f5a2653d9fc0660
#
_cell.length_a   1.000
_cell.length_b   1.000
_cell.length_c   1.000
_cell.angle_alpha   90.00
_cell.angle_beta   90.00
_cell.angle_gamma   90.00
#
_symmetry.space_group_name_H-M   'P 1'
#
loop_
_entity.id
_entity.type
_entity.pdbx_description
1 polymer ?
#
loop_
_entity_poly.entity_id
_entity_poly.type
_entity_poly.pdbx_seq_one_letter_code
_entity_poly.pdbx_strand_id
1 'polypeptide(L)'
;IEKGKGEVITAPVIRSELGARFQISGSMTTQEANDTALLLRAGSLAAPMEIIEERTIGPSLGAENISKGFRSVLWGFLVIVVCMTIYYHVFGMFSSIALSVNLLLLVAILSMLQATLTLPGMAAVALTLGMAIDANVLINERIREELRAGMSPQSAIHAGYDRAWATILDSNVTSLIAGLALLAFGTGPVRGFAVVHVIGILTSMFSAVFFSRGIVNLWYGRRKKLKNVSIGTVWRPPEDGKKLAAD
;
A
#
# COMPACT_ATOMS: atom_id res chain seq x y z
N ILE A 1 -37.06 23.41 11.97
CA ILE A 1 -36.18 24.04 13.00
C ILE A 1 -36.72 23.52 14.34
N GLU A 2 -36.18 22.39 14.82
CA GLU A 2 -36.41 21.93 16.17
C GLU A 2 -35.79 22.95 17.13
N LYS A 3 -36.64 23.52 18.03
CA LYS A 3 -36.17 24.35 19.13
C LYS A 3 -35.31 23.47 20.04
N GLY A 4 -34.00 23.51 19.90
CA GLY A 4 -33.07 22.89 20.82
C GLY A 4 -33.35 23.44 22.23
N LYS A 5 -33.42 22.57 23.23
CA LYS A 5 -33.46 22.93 24.64
C LYS A 5 -32.13 23.60 24.97
N GLY A 6 -32.11 24.95 24.96
CA GLY A 6 -30.92 25.69 25.38
C GLY A 6 -30.72 25.50 26.88
N GLU A 7 -29.54 25.07 27.28
CA GLU A 7 -29.12 25.00 28.69
C GLU A 7 -28.35 26.29 29.01
N VAL A 8 -28.71 26.91 30.15
CA VAL A 8 -28.03 28.14 30.61
C VAL A 8 -26.72 27.73 31.29
N ILE A 9 -25.60 27.99 30.62
CA ILE A 9 -24.25 27.64 31.09
C ILE A 9 -23.74 28.64 32.11
N THR A 10 -24.03 29.93 31.92
CA THR A 10 -23.64 31.01 32.84
C THR A 10 -24.59 32.20 32.69
N ALA A 11 -24.85 32.93 33.76
CA ALA A 11 -25.67 34.13 33.80
C ALA A 11 -24.89 35.30 34.45
N PRO A 12 -23.93 35.91 33.73
CA PRO A 12 -23.12 36.99 34.26
C PRO A 12 -23.96 38.28 34.42
N VAL A 13 -23.73 39.03 35.50
CA VAL A 13 -24.34 40.34 35.72
C VAL A 13 -23.58 41.42 34.92
N ILE A 14 -24.30 42.15 34.09
CA ILE A 14 -23.74 43.26 33.33
C ILE A 14 -23.60 44.48 34.24
N ARG A 15 -22.38 44.93 34.49
CA ARG A 15 -22.08 46.07 35.41
C ARG A 15 -21.84 47.40 34.67
N SER A 16 -21.58 47.37 33.39
CA SER A 16 -21.32 48.56 32.55
C SER A 16 -21.71 48.30 31.11
N GLU A 17 -21.74 49.33 30.28
CA GLU A 17 -21.97 49.18 28.86
C GLU A 17 -20.88 48.27 28.19
N LEU A 18 -21.34 47.33 27.38
CA LEU A 18 -20.49 46.39 26.69
C LEU A 18 -19.91 47.05 25.42
N GLY A 19 -18.59 47.19 25.37
CA GLY A 19 -17.88 47.60 24.16
C GLY A 19 -17.59 46.45 23.21
N ALA A 20 -16.85 46.72 22.15
CA ALA A 20 -16.40 45.69 21.18
C ALA A 20 -15.52 44.59 21.80
N ARG A 21 -14.98 44.85 22.97
CA ARG A 21 -14.23 43.89 23.78
C ARG A 21 -14.77 43.96 25.22
N PHE A 22 -15.14 42.79 25.77
CA PHE A 22 -15.60 42.69 27.13
C PHE A 22 -14.95 41.45 27.77
N GLN A 23 -14.88 41.46 29.10
CA GLN A 23 -14.33 40.38 29.92
C GLN A 23 -15.41 39.84 30.85
N ILE A 24 -15.55 38.54 30.88
CA ILE A 24 -16.38 37.86 31.88
C ILE A 24 -15.45 37.42 33.00
N SER A 25 -15.68 37.93 34.23
CA SER A 25 -14.90 37.60 35.42
C SER A 25 -15.79 37.14 36.52
N GLY A 26 -15.34 36.17 37.30
CA GLY A 26 -16.06 35.59 38.43
C GLY A 26 -15.18 34.56 39.19
N SER A 27 -15.78 33.89 40.19
CA SER A 27 -15.14 32.81 40.91
C SER A 27 -15.18 31.50 40.09
N MET A 28 -14.54 31.48 38.93
CA MET A 28 -14.43 30.32 38.06
C MET A 28 -13.06 29.68 38.21
N THR A 29 -12.99 28.36 38.16
CA THR A 29 -11.72 27.62 38.00
C THR A 29 -11.18 27.85 36.60
N THR A 30 -9.88 27.62 36.41
CA THR A 30 -9.23 27.73 35.09
C THR A 30 -9.90 26.82 34.06
N GLN A 31 -10.39 25.66 34.46
CA GLN A 31 -11.07 24.72 33.60
C GLN A 31 -12.44 25.24 33.17
N GLU A 32 -13.25 25.72 34.08
CA GLU A 32 -14.56 26.32 33.78
C GLU A 32 -14.44 27.55 32.88
N ALA A 33 -13.40 28.39 33.07
CA ALA A 33 -13.15 29.52 32.23
C ALA A 33 -12.80 29.12 30.79
N ASN A 34 -12.00 28.08 30.60
CA ASN A 34 -11.67 27.53 29.30
C ASN A 34 -12.91 26.94 28.60
N ASP A 35 -13.71 26.16 29.33
CA ASP A 35 -14.93 25.53 28.80
C ASP A 35 -15.96 26.62 28.39
N THR A 36 -16.14 27.64 29.23
CA THR A 36 -16.99 28.78 28.89
C THR A 36 -16.50 29.55 27.66
N ALA A 37 -15.18 29.77 27.53
CA ALA A 37 -14.61 30.42 26.37
C ALA A 37 -14.78 29.58 25.08
N LEU A 38 -14.66 28.27 25.18
CA LEU A 38 -14.87 27.34 24.07
C LEU A 38 -16.32 27.35 23.59
N LEU A 39 -17.28 27.30 24.56
CA LEU A 39 -18.71 27.33 24.27
C LEU A 39 -19.18 28.68 23.69
N LEU A 40 -18.61 29.79 24.14
CA LEU A 40 -18.88 31.12 23.56
C LEU A 40 -18.35 31.24 22.13
N ARG A 41 -17.18 30.65 21.85
CA ARG A 41 -16.65 30.57 20.48
C ARG A 41 -17.52 29.69 19.60
N ALA A 42 -17.95 28.53 20.08
CA ALA A 42 -18.86 27.64 19.36
C ALA A 42 -20.25 28.28 19.10
N GLY A 43 -20.78 29.02 20.06
CA GLY A 43 -22.06 29.75 19.92
C GLY A 43 -22.02 30.92 18.93
N SER A 44 -20.83 31.42 18.55
CA SER A 44 -20.65 32.45 17.53
C SER A 44 -20.59 31.91 16.10
N LEU A 45 -20.64 30.58 15.93
CA LEU A 45 -20.62 29.95 14.62
C LEU A 45 -21.98 30.09 13.92
N ALA A 46 -21.94 30.39 12.62
CA ALA A 46 -23.14 30.61 11.81
C ALA A 46 -23.96 29.30 11.56
N ALA A 47 -23.39 28.14 11.86
CA ALA A 47 -24.05 26.84 11.76
C ALA A 47 -23.73 25.97 13.00
N PRO A 48 -24.67 25.15 13.48
CA PRO A 48 -24.41 24.19 14.56
C PRO A 48 -23.36 23.19 14.10
N MET A 49 -22.38 22.92 14.96
CA MET A 49 -21.40 21.85 14.72
C MET A 49 -21.87 20.58 15.42
N GLU A 50 -21.99 19.51 14.66
CA GLU A 50 -22.13 18.16 15.18
C GLU A 50 -20.79 17.44 15.12
N ILE A 51 -20.39 16.78 16.20
CA ILE A 51 -19.22 15.89 16.21
C ILE A 51 -19.61 14.65 15.45
N ILE A 52 -19.16 14.53 14.19
CA ILE A 52 -19.46 13.40 13.31
C ILE A 52 -18.65 12.16 13.72
N GLU A 53 -17.41 12.36 14.16
CA GLU A 53 -16.54 11.26 14.57
C GLU A 53 -15.53 11.77 15.62
N GLU A 54 -15.49 11.08 16.75
CA GLU A 54 -14.44 11.26 17.76
C GLU A 54 -13.70 9.92 17.93
N ARG A 55 -12.40 9.89 17.61
CA ARG A 55 -11.55 8.74 17.83
C ARG A 55 -10.38 9.10 18.73
N THR A 56 -10.50 8.73 19.97
CA THR A 56 -9.38 8.78 20.92
C THR A 56 -8.66 7.44 20.91
N ILE A 57 -7.55 7.35 20.14
CA ILE A 57 -6.68 6.16 20.15
C ILE A 57 -5.58 6.41 21.18
N GLY A 58 -5.65 5.70 22.29
CA GLY A 58 -4.60 5.74 23.31
C GLY A 58 -3.28 5.18 22.77
N PRO A 59 -2.12 5.65 23.28
CA PRO A 59 -0.79 5.21 22.83
C PRO A 59 -0.57 3.69 22.88
N SER A 60 -1.19 3.01 23.85
CA SER A 60 -1.10 1.55 24.01
C SER A 60 -1.80 0.78 22.89
N LEU A 61 -2.99 1.22 22.46
CA LEU A 61 -3.74 0.60 21.36
C LEU A 61 -3.03 0.82 20.02
N GLY A 62 -2.40 1.98 19.83
CA GLY A 62 -1.58 2.27 18.66
C GLY A 62 -0.39 1.32 18.55
N ALA A 63 0.36 1.14 19.62
CA ALA A 63 1.53 0.25 19.67
C ALA A 63 1.15 -1.22 19.44
N GLU A 64 0.05 -1.70 20.03
CA GLU A 64 -0.44 -3.06 19.83
C GLU A 64 -0.88 -3.32 18.39
N ASN A 65 -1.59 -2.41 17.79
CA ASN A 65 -2.05 -2.51 16.40
C ASN A 65 -0.88 -2.51 15.41
N ILE A 66 0.13 -1.66 15.62
CA ILE A 66 1.35 -1.63 14.81
C ILE A 66 2.10 -2.97 14.94
N SER A 67 2.26 -3.49 16.15
CA SER A 67 2.94 -4.78 16.38
C SER A 67 2.21 -5.94 15.71
N LYS A 68 0.88 -6.02 15.84
CA LYS A 68 0.05 -7.04 15.18
C LYS A 68 0.11 -6.92 13.66
N GLY A 69 -0.02 -5.70 13.13
CA GLY A 69 0.06 -5.44 11.69
C GLY A 69 1.41 -5.83 11.11
N PHE A 70 2.51 -5.44 11.76
CA PHE A 70 3.85 -5.80 11.33
C PHE A 70 4.08 -7.32 11.34
N ARG A 71 3.64 -8.02 12.37
CA ARG A 71 3.71 -9.49 12.41
C ARG A 71 2.92 -10.14 11.27
N SER A 72 1.72 -9.66 10.99
CA SER A 72 0.88 -10.19 9.91
C SER A 72 1.55 -10.01 8.54
N VAL A 73 2.09 -8.82 8.27
CA VAL A 73 2.84 -8.55 7.03
C VAL A 73 4.09 -9.44 6.94
N LEU A 74 4.83 -9.59 8.03
CA LEU A 74 6.04 -10.42 8.07
C LEU A 74 5.72 -11.90 7.81
N TRP A 75 4.73 -12.46 8.48
CA TRP A 75 4.33 -13.85 8.27
C TRP A 75 3.78 -14.07 6.86
N GLY A 76 2.94 -13.16 6.35
CA GLY A 76 2.47 -13.19 4.97
C GLY A 76 3.63 -13.17 3.98
N PHE A 77 4.59 -12.28 4.16
CA PHE A 77 5.80 -12.19 3.34
C PHE A 77 6.60 -13.50 3.35
N LEU A 78 6.85 -14.11 4.53
CA LEU A 78 7.60 -15.35 4.64
C LEU A 78 6.90 -16.51 3.91
N VAL A 79 5.59 -16.64 4.07
CA VAL A 79 4.80 -17.67 3.36
C VAL A 79 4.94 -17.49 1.86
N ILE A 80 4.86 -16.27 1.36
CA ILE A 80 5.00 -15.95 -0.06
C ILE A 80 6.39 -16.30 -0.57
N VAL A 81 7.46 -15.92 0.13
CA VAL A 81 8.84 -16.25 -0.24
C VAL A 81 9.03 -17.77 -0.35
N VAL A 82 8.50 -18.53 0.60
CA VAL A 82 8.56 -19.99 0.59
C VAL A 82 7.79 -20.56 -0.61
N CYS A 83 6.53 -20.14 -0.82
CA CYS A 83 5.72 -20.60 -1.94
C CYS A 83 6.35 -20.28 -3.29
N MET A 84 6.85 -19.05 -3.48
CA MET A 84 7.50 -18.61 -4.72
C MET A 84 8.78 -19.42 -4.99
N THR A 85 9.59 -19.65 -3.95
CA THR A 85 10.83 -20.42 -4.07
C THR A 85 10.56 -21.88 -4.41
N ILE A 86 9.56 -22.51 -3.80
CA ILE A 86 9.17 -23.91 -4.09
C ILE A 86 8.62 -24.03 -5.52
N TYR A 87 7.76 -23.09 -5.94
CA TYR A 87 7.05 -23.18 -7.22
C TYR A 87 7.90 -22.78 -8.42
N TYR A 88 8.71 -21.71 -8.31
CA TYR A 88 9.54 -21.17 -9.40
C TYR A 88 11.03 -21.43 -9.25
N HIS A 89 11.46 -22.13 -8.21
CA HIS A 89 12.86 -22.46 -7.93
C HIS A 89 13.76 -21.19 -7.94
N VAL A 90 14.78 -21.12 -8.79
CA VAL A 90 15.74 -20.02 -8.85
C VAL A 90 15.04 -18.68 -9.22
N PHE A 91 14.07 -18.72 -10.12
CA PHE A 91 13.29 -17.53 -10.45
C PHE A 91 12.42 -17.06 -9.28
N GLY A 92 11.93 -18.00 -8.47
CA GLY A 92 11.26 -17.68 -7.21
C GLY A 92 12.16 -16.95 -6.21
N MET A 93 13.44 -17.34 -6.12
CA MET A 93 14.43 -16.62 -5.32
C MET A 93 14.65 -15.18 -5.83
N PHE A 94 14.79 -14.98 -7.14
CA PHE A 94 14.92 -13.63 -7.70
C PHE A 94 13.70 -12.76 -7.46
N SER A 95 12.51 -13.33 -7.62
CA SER A 95 11.25 -12.66 -7.29
C SER A 95 11.16 -12.31 -5.81
N SER A 96 11.62 -13.20 -4.92
CA SER A 96 11.64 -12.96 -3.47
C SER A 96 12.61 -11.85 -3.08
N ILE A 97 13.78 -11.77 -3.72
CA ILE A 97 14.75 -10.69 -3.53
C ILE A 97 14.15 -9.36 -4.04
N ALA A 98 13.52 -9.37 -5.21
CA ALA A 98 12.86 -8.19 -5.76
C ALA A 98 11.73 -7.69 -4.84
N LEU A 99 10.95 -8.62 -4.27
CA LEU A 99 9.89 -8.32 -3.31
C LEU A 99 10.46 -7.72 -2.00
N SER A 100 11.58 -8.25 -1.52
CA SER A 100 12.28 -7.71 -0.35
C SER A 100 12.75 -6.27 -0.59
N VAL A 101 13.32 -6.00 -1.76
CA VAL A 101 13.75 -4.66 -2.15
C VAL A 101 12.55 -3.73 -2.31
N ASN A 102 11.43 -4.20 -2.85
CA ASN A 102 10.19 -3.43 -2.92
C ASN A 102 9.73 -2.99 -1.52
N LEU A 103 9.68 -3.92 -0.57
CA LEU A 103 9.28 -3.60 0.80
C LEU A 103 10.24 -2.61 1.47
N LEU A 104 11.55 -2.78 1.27
CA LEU A 104 12.56 -1.84 1.77
C LEU A 104 12.39 -0.44 1.15
N LEU A 105 12.18 -0.36 -0.17
CA LEU A 105 11.96 0.92 -0.86
C LEU A 105 10.68 1.59 -0.37
N LEU A 106 9.59 0.84 -0.21
CA LEU A 106 8.33 1.35 0.30
C LEU A 106 8.53 1.97 1.70
N VAL A 107 9.14 1.22 2.62
CA VAL A 107 9.40 1.70 3.98
C VAL A 107 10.34 2.89 3.98
N ALA A 108 11.39 2.87 3.17
CA ALA A 108 12.35 3.98 3.05
C ALA A 108 11.67 5.27 2.57
N ILE A 109 10.83 5.20 1.52
CA ILE A 109 10.13 6.38 0.99
C ILE A 109 9.10 6.88 2.00
N LEU A 110 8.32 6.00 2.64
CA LEU A 110 7.38 6.40 3.70
C LEU A 110 8.09 7.07 4.87
N SER A 111 9.25 6.57 5.24
CA SER A 111 10.10 7.16 6.30
C SER A 111 10.63 8.53 5.90
N MET A 112 11.11 8.69 4.66
CA MET A 112 11.58 9.99 4.14
C MET A 112 10.46 11.05 4.12
N LEU A 113 9.25 10.64 3.77
CA LEU A 113 8.07 11.51 3.77
C LEU A 113 7.49 11.74 5.17
N GLN A 114 8.04 11.09 6.18
CA GLN A 114 7.49 11.09 7.56
C GLN A 114 5.99 10.77 7.60
N ALA A 115 5.55 9.87 6.71
CA ALA A 115 4.16 9.51 6.60
C ALA A 115 3.71 8.73 7.84
N THR A 116 2.62 9.20 8.47
CA THR A 116 2.04 8.51 9.63
C THR A 116 1.37 7.22 9.19
N LEU A 117 1.82 6.10 9.74
CA LEU A 117 1.27 4.78 9.42
C LEU A 117 -0.04 4.58 10.21
N THR A 118 -1.16 4.68 9.54
CA THR A 118 -2.50 4.40 10.09
C THR A 118 -2.85 2.92 9.91
N LEU A 119 -3.89 2.41 10.61
CA LEU A 119 -4.38 1.04 10.39
C LEU A 119 -4.73 0.75 8.91
N PRO A 120 -5.48 1.61 8.20
CA PRO A 120 -5.66 1.45 6.74
C PRO A 120 -4.35 1.53 5.96
N GLY A 121 -3.37 2.33 6.40
CA GLY A 121 -2.04 2.37 5.80
C GLY A 121 -1.30 1.03 5.92
N MET A 122 -1.41 0.34 7.06
CA MET A 122 -0.89 -1.02 7.22
C MET A 122 -1.57 -2.02 6.29
N ALA A 123 -2.90 -1.92 6.12
CA ALA A 123 -3.62 -2.73 5.14
C ALA A 123 -3.14 -2.46 3.70
N ALA A 124 -2.84 -1.20 3.36
CA ALA A 124 -2.27 -0.84 2.06
C ALA A 124 -0.88 -1.47 1.84
N VAL A 125 -0.03 -1.58 2.87
CA VAL A 125 1.25 -2.31 2.76
C VAL A 125 1.02 -3.77 2.38
N ALA A 126 0.08 -4.46 3.04
CA ALA A 126 -0.25 -5.85 2.74
C ALA A 126 -0.82 -6.00 1.31
N LEU A 127 -1.71 -5.08 0.90
CA LEU A 127 -2.26 -5.06 -0.45
C LEU A 127 -1.16 -4.84 -1.51
N THR A 128 -0.27 -3.90 -1.29
CA THR A 128 0.86 -3.62 -2.20
C THR A 128 1.80 -4.81 -2.33
N LEU A 129 2.02 -5.53 -1.23
CA LEU A 129 2.79 -6.77 -1.26
C LEU A 129 2.14 -7.80 -2.19
N GLY A 130 0.81 -7.96 -2.11
CA GLY A 130 0.03 -8.84 -3.00
C GLY A 130 0.18 -8.46 -4.47
N MET A 131 0.05 -7.19 -4.81
CA MET A 131 0.22 -6.69 -6.19
C MET A 131 1.66 -6.85 -6.71
N ALA A 132 2.65 -6.64 -5.84
CA ALA A 132 4.06 -6.82 -6.20
C ALA A 132 4.40 -8.28 -6.51
N ILE A 133 3.76 -9.23 -5.81
CA ILE A 133 3.90 -10.65 -6.11
C ILE A 133 3.30 -10.97 -7.46
N ASP A 134 2.08 -10.49 -7.71
CA ASP A 134 1.36 -10.74 -8.96
C ASP A 134 2.19 -10.32 -10.19
N ALA A 135 2.83 -9.16 -10.14
CA ALA A 135 3.74 -8.71 -11.18
C ALA A 135 4.92 -9.70 -11.42
N ASN A 136 5.52 -10.22 -10.35
CA ASN A 136 6.62 -11.18 -10.47
C ASN A 136 6.13 -12.56 -10.96
N VAL A 137 4.95 -13.00 -10.51
CA VAL A 137 4.30 -14.23 -11.00
C VAL A 137 4.01 -14.12 -12.48
N LEU A 138 3.44 -12.99 -12.92
CA LEU A 138 3.13 -12.75 -14.33
C LEU A 138 4.39 -12.83 -15.21
N ILE A 139 5.51 -12.22 -14.78
CA ILE A 139 6.78 -12.31 -15.49
C ILE A 139 7.23 -13.77 -15.58
N ASN A 140 7.21 -14.51 -14.47
CA ASN A 140 7.66 -15.90 -14.44
C ASN A 140 6.78 -16.79 -15.33
N GLU A 141 5.46 -16.61 -15.32
CA GLU A 141 4.55 -17.38 -16.18
C GLU A 141 4.72 -17.02 -17.66
N ARG A 142 4.94 -15.75 -18.01
CA ARG A 142 5.27 -15.38 -19.40
C ARG A 142 6.56 -16.03 -19.89
N ILE A 143 7.59 -16.08 -19.04
CA ILE A 143 8.83 -16.80 -19.39
C ILE A 143 8.55 -18.30 -19.60
N ARG A 144 7.70 -18.92 -18.76
CA ARG A 144 7.27 -20.32 -18.93
C ARG A 144 6.50 -20.55 -20.22
N GLU A 145 5.61 -19.64 -20.60
CA GLU A 145 4.87 -19.70 -21.84
C GLU A 145 5.82 -19.69 -23.06
N GLU A 146 6.80 -18.80 -23.07
CA GLU A 146 7.79 -18.73 -24.15
C GLU A 146 8.67 -19.98 -24.22
N LEU A 147 9.03 -20.55 -23.07
CA LEU A 147 9.75 -21.82 -23.01
C LEU A 147 8.90 -23.00 -23.53
N ARG A 148 7.59 -22.99 -23.27
CA ARG A 148 6.64 -23.99 -23.82
C ARG A 148 6.50 -23.86 -25.33
N ALA A 149 6.54 -22.62 -25.83
CA ALA A 149 6.52 -22.34 -27.28
C ALA A 149 7.83 -22.73 -27.98
N GLY A 150 8.84 -23.27 -27.26
CA GLY A 150 10.09 -23.76 -27.84
C GLY A 150 11.16 -22.72 -28.04
N MET A 151 11.01 -21.51 -27.50
CA MET A 151 12.05 -20.47 -27.56
C MET A 151 13.30 -20.88 -26.77
N SER A 152 14.45 -20.37 -27.20
CA SER A 152 15.69 -20.55 -26.45
C SER A 152 15.56 -19.92 -25.05
N PRO A 153 16.21 -20.48 -24.00
CA PRO A 153 16.10 -19.96 -22.64
C PRO A 153 16.38 -18.47 -22.51
N GLN A 154 17.37 -17.94 -23.21
CA GLN A 154 17.70 -16.52 -23.18
C GLN A 154 16.64 -15.66 -23.87
N SER A 155 16.15 -16.11 -25.04
CA SER A 155 15.07 -15.41 -25.77
C SER A 155 13.77 -15.44 -24.99
N ALA A 156 13.44 -16.56 -24.33
CA ALA A 156 12.26 -16.71 -23.51
C ALA A 156 12.26 -15.76 -22.31
N ILE A 157 13.42 -15.58 -21.64
CA ILE A 157 13.57 -14.59 -20.56
C ILE A 157 13.28 -13.18 -21.09
N HIS A 158 13.92 -12.77 -22.19
CA HIS A 158 13.71 -11.44 -22.78
C HIS A 158 12.25 -11.20 -23.18
N ALA A 159 11.68 -12.12 -23.95
CA ALA A 159 10.31 -12.02 -24.42
C ALA A 159 9.31 -12.03 -23.27
N GLY A 160 9.55 -12.84 -22.22
CA GLY A 160 8.70 -12.90 -21.03
C GLY A 160 8.62 -11.57 -20.28
N TYR A 161 9.76 -10.91 -20.05
CA TYR A 161 9.79 -9.57 -19.46
C TYR A 161 9.10 -8.52 -20.33
N ASP A 162 9.36 -8.51 -21.63
CA ASP A 162 8.82 -7.51 -22.53
C ASP A 162 7.29 -7.66 -22.72
N ARG A 163 6.77 -8.89 -22.78
CA ARG A 163 5.32 -9.14 -22.83
C ARG A 163 4.62 -8.89 -21.50
N ALA A 164 5.24 -9.26 -20.39
CA ALA A 164 4.68 -8.98 -19.08
C ALA A 164 4.59 -7.47 -18.79
N TRP A 165 5.55 -6.69 -19.29
CA TRP A 165 5.63 -5.25 -19.06
C TRP A 165 4.33 -4.51 -19.42
N ALA A 166 3.77 -4.76 -20.60
CA ALA A 166 2.57 -4.10 -21.06
C ALA A 166 1.38 -4.35 -20.12
N THR A 167 1.20 -5.61 -19.70
CA THR A 167 0.12 -5.99 -18.77
C THR A 167 0.32 -5.41 -17.37
N ILE A 168 1.57 -5.44 -16.87
CA ILE A 168 1.91 -4.86 -15.56
C ILE A 168 1.69 -3.35 -15.58
N LEU A 169 2.07 -2.67 -16.65
CA LEU A 169 1.88 -1.22 -16.79
C LEU A 169 0.39 -0.87 -16.79
N ASP A 170 -0.42 -1.56 -17.59
CA ASP A 170 -1.85 -1.30 -17.73
C ASP A 170 -2.60 -1.47 -16.40
N SER A 171 -2.39 -2.58 -15.70
CA SER A 171 -3.01 -2.84 -14.40
C SER A 171 -2.58 -1.85 -13.32
N ASN A 172 -1.28 -1.50 -13.29
CA ASN A 172 -0.76 -0.56 -12.29
C ASN A 172 -1.18 0.88 -12.57
N VAL A 173 -1.29 1.31 -13.84
CA VAL A 173 -1.82 2.64 -14.20
C VAL A 173 -3.26 2.79 -13.74
N THR A 174 -4.10 1.77 -13.97
CA THR A 174 -5.48 1.78 -13.49
C THR A 174 -5.56 1.90 -11.97
N SER A 175 -4.76 1.11 -11.25
CA SER A 175 -4.67 1.17 -9.78
C SER A 175 -4.10 2.50 -9.29
N LEU A 176 -3.14 3.08 -10.00
CA LEU A 176 -2.54 4.38 -9.68
C LEU A 176 -3.56 5.51 -9.82
N ILE A 177 -4.38 5.50 -10.87
CA ILE A 177 -5.47 6.49 -11.05
C ILE A 177 -6.44 6.41 -9.87
N ALA A 178 -6.86 5.20 -9.47
CA ALA A 178 -7.73 5.02 -8.31
C ALA A 178 -7.05 5.51 -7.01
N GLY A 179 -5.76 5.20 -6.82
CA GLY A 179 -4.97 5.65 -5.67
C GLY A 179 -4.84 7.17 -5.61
N LEU A 180 -4.59 7.83 -6.76
CA LEU A 180 -4.52 9.29 -6.86
C LEU A 180 -5.88 9.96 -6.58
N ALA A 181 -6.98 9.37 -7.05
CA ALA A 181 -8.32 9.85 -6.73
C ALA A 181 -8.58 9.76 -5.22
N LEU A 182 -8.22 8.64 -4.57
CA LEU A 182 -8.32 8.51 -3.12
C LEU A 182 -7.41 9.49 -2.36
N LEU A 183 -6.25 9.82 -2.92
CA LEU A 183 -5.33 10.81 -2.34
C LEU A 183 -5.89 12.23 -2.42
N ALA A 184 -6.53 12.57 -3.55
CA ALA A 184 -7.09 13.90 -3.79
C ALA A 184 -8.39 14.15 -3.01
N PHE A 185 -9.29 13.17 -2.97
CA PHE A 185 -10.62 13.30 -2.38
C PHE A 185 -10.77 12.62 -1.02
N GLY A 186 -9.84 11.76 -0.65
CA GLY A 186 -9.87 11.04 0.63
C GLY A 186 -9.55 11.94 1.82
N THR A 187 -10.17 11.67 2.95
CA THR A 187 -9.94 12.37 4.22
C THR A 187 -9.45 11.40 5.28
N GLY A 188 -8.74 11.92 6.28
CA GLY A 188 -8.31 11.16 7.45
C GLY A 188 -7.60 9.84 7.10
N PRO A 189 -8.10 8.70 7.64
CA PRO A 189 -7.47 7.39 7.44
C PRO A 189 -7.40 6.92 5.98
N VAL A 190 -8.37 7.32 5.13
CA VAL A 190 -8.41 6.96 3.70
C VAL A 190 -7.23 7.60 2.95
N ARG A 191 -6.88 8.83 3.28
CA ARG A 191 -5.72 9.51 2.70
C ARG A 191 -4.42 8.80 3.08
N GLY A 192 -4.30 8.33 4.33
CA GLY A 192 -3.15 7.53 4.77
C GLY A 192 -2.99 6.22 3.99
N PHE A 193 -4.10 5.52 3.72
CA PHE A 193 -4.14 4.36 2.83
C PHE A 193 -3.65 4.73 1.42
N ALA A 194 -4.19 5.81 0.84
CA ALA A 194 -3.88 6.23 -0.53
C ALA A 194 -2.39 6.57 -0.72
N VAL A 195 -1.76 7.25 0.24
CA VAL A 195 -0.31 7.55 0.21
C VAL A 195 0.51 6.27 0.10
N VAL A 196 0.27 5.29 0.98
CA VAL A 196 0.98 4.01 0.98
C VAL A 196 0.73 3.25 -0.31
N HIS A 197 -0.50 3.24 -0.80
CA HIS A 197 -0.90 2.53 -2.01
C HIS A 197 -0.22 3.10 -3.27
N VAL A 198 -0.25 4.41 -3.46
CA VAL A 198 0.40 5.09 -4.60
C VAL A 198 1.91 4.84 -4.61
N ILE A 199 2.59 5.04 -3.47
CA ILE A 199 4.03 4.80 -3.35
C ILE A 199 4.33 3.32 -3.60
N GLY A 200 3.51 2.43 -3.04
CA GLY A 200 3.66 0.99 -3.20
C GLY A 200 3.54 0.52 -4.64
N ILE A 201 2.62 1.07 -5.43
CA ILE A 201 2.53 0.79 -6.87
C ILE A 201 3.83 1.19 -7.59
N LEU A 202 4.33 2.40 -7.34
CA LEU A 202 5.55 2.88 -7.99
C LEU A 202 6.77 2.03 -7.62
N THR A 203 6.94 1.69 -6.35
CA THR A 203 8.04 0.84 -5.88
C THR A 203 7.93 -0.59 -6.40
N SER A 204 6.72 -1.15 -6.50
CA SER A 204 6.49 -2.49 -7.02
C SER A 204 6.80 -2.59 -8.50
N MET A 205 6.40 -1.61 -9.32
CA MET A 205 6.73 -1.54 -10.74
C MET A 205 8.25 -1.48 -10.95
N PHE A 206 8.93 -0.62 -10.20
CA PHE A 206 10.38 -0.51 -10.27
C PHE A 206 11.06 -1.83 -9.89
N SER A 207 10.66 -2.42 -8.77
CA SER A 207 11.27 -3.65 -8.25
C SER A 207 11.00 -4.86 -9.15
N ALA A 208 9.76 -5.07 -9.61
CA ALA A 208 9.40 -6.24 -10.40
C ALA A 208 10.01 -6.18 -11.81
N VAL A 209 10.08 -5.01 -12.44
CA VAL A 209 10.49 -4.90 -13.83
C VAL A 209 11.97 -4.57 -13.96
N PHE A 210 12.44 -3.51 -13.30
CA PHE A 210 13.83 -3.07 -13.47
C PHE A 210 14.80 -3.85 -12.59
N PHE A 211 14.52 -3.96 -11.30
CA PHE A 211 15.44 -4.60 -10.37
C PHE A 211 15.50 -6.12 -10.57
N SER A 212 14.35 -6.79 -10.72
CA SER A 212 14.26 -8.22 -11.00
C SER A 212 14.97 -8.57 -12.31
N ARG A 213 14.71 -7.81 -13.40
CA ARG A 213 15.40 -7.99 -14.69
C ARG A 213 16.91 -7.81 -14.57
N GLY A 214 17.35 -6.84 -13.75
CA GLY A 214 18.76 -6.61 -13.46
C GLY A 214 19.44 -7.82 -12.82
N ILE A 215 18.83 -8.41 -11.81
CA ILE A 215 19.35 -9.61 -11.12
C ILE A 215 19.39 -10.82 -12.08
N VAL A 216 18.32 -11.05 -12.82
CA VAL A 216 18.23 -12.14 -13.78
C VAL A 216 19.30 -12.00 -14.86
N ASN A 217 19.50 -10.79 -15.38
CA ASN A 217 20.55 -10.52 -16.36
C ASN A 217 21.95 -10.69 -15.76
N LEU A 218 22.17 -10.29 -14.50
CA LEU A 218 23.45 -10.48 -13.82
C LEU A 218 23.81 -11.96 -13.66
N TRP A 219 22.81 -12.80 -13.39
CA TRP A 219 22.98 -14.23 -13.16
C TRP A 219 23.10 -15.03 -14.45
N TYR A 220 22.18 -14.81 -15.41
CA TYR A 220 22.08 -15.55 -16.65
C TYR A 220 22.82 -14.91 -17.81
N GLY A 221 22.98 -13.59 -17.85
CA GLY A 221 23.62 -12.85 -18.95
C GLY A 221 25.12 -13.13 -19.11
N ARG A 222 25.80 -13.58 -18.05
CA ARG A 222 27.23 -13.99 -18.12
C ARG A 222 27.45 -15.34 -18.81
N ARG A 223 26.40 -16.12 -19.05
CA ARG A 223 26.52 -17.48 -19.65
C ARG A 223 26.25 -17.41 -21.14
N LYS A 224 27.27 -17.72 -21.97
CA LYS A 224 27.16 -17.67 -23.44
C LYS A 224 26.11 -18.58 -24.08
N LYS A 225 25.76 -19.72 -23.45
CA LYS A 225 24.64 -20.61 -23.83
C LYS A 225 24.01 -21.21 -22.61
N LEU A 226 22.71 -20.92 -22.39
CA LEU A 226 21.90 -21.57 -21.37
C LEU A 226 21.29 -22.84 -21.96
N LYS A 227 21.58 -24.01 -21.36
CA LYS A 227 20.91 -25.25 -21.75
C LYS A 227 19.53 -25.37 -21.12
N ASN A 228 19.38 -24.94 -19.88
CA ASN A 228 18.13 -24.98 -19.12
C ASN A 228 17.99 -23.77 -18.19
N VAL A 229 16.76 -23.38 -17.90
CA VAL A 229 16.39 -22.37 -16.91
C VAL A 229 15.63 -23.02 -15.78
N SER A 230 16.03 -22.73 -14.54
CA SER A 230 15.37 -23.24 -13.34
C SER A 230 14.21 -22.35 -12.95
N ILE A 231 13.04 -22.60 -13.56
CA ILE A 231 11.78 -21.83 -13.33
C ILE A 231 10.62 -22.77 -12.90
N GLY A 232 10.94 -23.90 -12.31
CA GLY A 232 9.98 -24.94 -11.96
C GLY A 232 9.60 -25.83 -13.15
N THR A 233 8.50 -26.56 -13.01
CA THR A 233 8.01 -27.48 -14.05
C THR A 233 7.45 -26.73 -15.24
N VAL A 234 8.12 -26.82 -16.38
CA VAL A 234 7.59 -26.37 -17.68
C VAL A 234 6.91 -27.57 -18.32
N TRP A 235 5.57 -27.66 -18.20
CA TRP A 235 4.81 -28.72 -18.86
C TRP A 235 4.89 -28.50 -20.37
N ARG A 236 5.32 -29.54 -21.10
CA ARG A 236 5.27 -29.60 -22.55
C ARG A 236 4.21 -30.63 -22.92
N PRO A 237 3.30 -30.34 -23.89
CA PRO A 237 2.39 -31.38 -24.38
C PRO A 237 3.24 -32.56 -24.91
N PRO A 238 2.76 -33.80 -24.69
CA PRO A 238 3.43 -34.98 -25.26
C PRO A 238 3.60 -34.82 -26.77
N GLU A 239 4.76 -35.18 -27.31
CA GLU A 239 5.03 -35.15 -28.77
C GLU A 239 4.30 -36.30 -29.49
N ASP A 240 3.04 -36.60 -29.16
CA ASP A 240 2.29 -37.69 -29.76
C ASP A 240 1.92 -37.51 -31.23
N GLY A 241 2.31 -36.38 -31.84
CA GLY A 241 2.10 -36.14 -33.28
C GLY A 241 3.16 -36.69 -34.19
N LYS A 242 4.31 -37.20 -33.73
CA LYS A 242 5.41 -37.70 -34.59
C LYS A 242 5.47 -39.21 -34.72
N LYS A 243 4.69 -39.98 -33.98
CA LYS A 243 4.68 -41.44 -34.09
C LYS A 243 3.60 -42.02 -34.99
N LEU A 244 2.67 -41.20 -35.52
CA LEU A 244 1.62 -41.66 -36.45
C LEU A 244 1.96 -41.46 -37.92
N ALA A 245 3.16 -41.01 -38.27
CA ALA A 245 3.60 -40.83 -39.66
C ALA A 245 4.76 -41.77 -40.08
N ALA A 246 5.00 -42.85 -39.31
CA ALA A 246 6.06 -43.80 -39.56
C ALA A 246 5.57 -45.29 -39.57
N ASP A 247 4.28 -45.52 -39.79
CA ASP A 247 3.75 -46.86 -40.15
C ASP A 247 3.02 -46.80 -41.49
#